data_63ff302e15e184538e4567e8c2cc3c23
#
_entry.id   63ff302e15e184538e4567e8c2cc3c23
#
_cell.length_a   1.000
_cell.length_b   1.000
_cell.length_c   1.000
_cell.angle_alpha   90.00
_cell.angle_beta   90.00
_cell.angle_gamma   90.00
#
_symmetry.space_group_name_H-M   'P 1'
#
loop_
_entity.id
_entity.type
_entity.pdbx_description
1 polymer ?
#
loop_
_entity_poly.entity_id
_entity_poly.type
_entity_poly.pdbx_seq_one_letter_code
_entity_poly.pdbx_strand_id
1 'polypeptide(L)'
;MSYLDKIMCPHSLAVIGASNKEHTIGSDIMKRLVEYGFTGKIFPINPKDSEIQGMKAYPSVLEVPEEIDMAVIVINAKYVLSAVDQCHRKGIKGIVVISAGFKEPGAAGAELEAQLVNKVREYGMTCVGPNCLGVVNTDPKFRLDACFAESLPVRGDIGFVSQSGALGGGILN
;
A
#
# COMPACT_ATOMS: atom_id res chain seq x y z
N MET A 1 -9.76 16.88 8.20
CA MET A 1 -9.17 15.55 8.00
C MET A 1 -7.68 15.64 8.20
N SER A 2 -7.13 14.80 9.08
CA SER A 2 -5.67 14.70 9.27
C SER A 2 -5.00 14.14 8.00
N TYR A 3 -3.74 14.45 7.78
CA TYR A 3 -2.96 13.83 6.69
C TYR A 3 -2.94 12.29 6.78
N LEU A 4 -2.95 11.75 8.01
CA LEU A 4 -2.98 10.31 8.25
C LEU A 4 -4.33 9.65 7.94
N ASP A 5 -5.43 10.39 7.94
CA ASP A 5 -6.76 9.84 7.64
C ASP A 5 -6.81 9.21 6.24
N LYS A 6 -6.04 9.76 5.28
CA LYS A 6 -5.95 9.22 3.92
C LYS A 6 -5.26 7.84 3.85
N ILE A 7 -4.49 7.49 4.86
CA ILE A 7 -3.82 6.18 4.97
C ILE A 7 -4.58 5.27 5.92
N MET A 8 -5.02 5.79 7.07
CA MET A 8 -5.61 4.96 8.12
C MET A 8 -7.12 4.74 7.96
N CYS A 9 -7.81 5.63 7.24
CA CYS A 9 -9.27 5.63 7.11
C CYS A 9 -9.72 5.75 5.64
N PRO A 10 -9.17 4.98 4.70
CA PRO A 10 -9.54 5.09 3.30
C PRO A 10 -10.90 4.44 3.04
N HIS A 11 -11.70 5.02 2.14
CA HIS A 11 -12.92 4.42 1.60
C HIS A 11 -12.67 3.71 0.26
N SER A 12 -11.51 3.91 -0.32
CA SER A 12 -11.06 3.24 -1.53
C SER A 12 -9.54 3.12 -1.55
N LEU A 13 -9.02 1.99 -2.03
CA LEU A 13 -7.59 1.79 -2.18
C LEU A 13 -7.24 1.06 -3.47
N ALA A 14 -6.08 1.39 -4.03
CA ALA A 14 -5.47 0.66 -5.13
C ALA A 14 -4.29 -0.20 -4.61
N VAL A 15 -4.16 -1.43 -5.10
CA VAL A 15 -2.99 -2.28 -4.86
C VAL A 15 -2.17 -2.33 -6.15
N ILE A 16 -1.10 -1.52 -6.22
CA ILE A 16 -0.21 -1.46 -7.38
C ILE A 16 0.81 -2.60 -7.28
N GLY A 17 0.69 -3.58 -8.16
CA GLY A 17 1.43 -4.84 -8.11
C GLY A 17 0.59 -5.98 -7.51
N ALA A 18 -0.74 -5.83 -7.49
CA ALA A 18 -1.65 -6.92 -7.18
C ALA A 18 -1.42 -8.13 -8.10
N SER A 19 -1.60 -9.34 -7.60
CA SER A 19 -1.26 -10.55 -8.33
C SER A 19 -2.15 -11.74 -7.95
N ASN A 20 -2.41 -12.63 -8.92
CA ASN A 20 -2.98 -13.96 -8.66
C ASN A 20 -1.89 -14.98 -8.29
N LYS A 21 -0.61 -14.64 -8.49
CA LYS A 21 0.49 -15.57 -8.22
C LYS A 21 0.67 -15.72 -6.73
N GLU A 22 0.46 -16.95 -6.22
CA GLU A 22 0.67 -17.29 -4.82
C GLU A 22 2.10 -16.97 -4.34
N HIS A 23 2.23 -16.73 -3.06
CA HIS A 23 3.50 -16.40 -2.39
C HIS A 23 4.17 -15.12 -2.93
N THR A 24 3.36 -14.16 -3.41
CA THR A 24 3.82 -12.81 -3.70
C THR A 24 3.15 -11.82 -2.74
N ILE A 25 3.90 -10.80 -2.32
CA ILE A 25 3.37 -9.77 -1.40
C ILE A 25 2.09 -9.14 -1.95
N GLY A 26 2.00 -8.92 -3.28
CA GLY A 26 0.80 -8.38 -3.91
C GLY A 26 -0.42 -9.30 -3.82
N SER A 27 -0.22 -10.63 -3.90
CA SER A 27 -1.28 -11.61 -3.68
C SER A 27 -1.70 -11.66 -2.22
N ASP A 28 -0.73 -11.65 -1.30
CA ASP A 28 -1.00 -11.73 0.14
C ASP A 28 -1.79 -10.51 0.64
N ILE A 29 -1.42 -9.30 0.21
CA ILE A 29 -2.16 -8.08 0.55
C ILE A 29 -3.58 -8.11 0.00
N MET A 30 -3.76 -8.52 -1.25
CA MET A 30 -5.11 -8.67 -1.83
C MET A 30 -5.97 -9.64 -1.02
N LYS A 31 -5.41 -10.82 -0.69
CA LYS A 31 -6.07 -11.84 0.12
C LYS A 31 -6.46 -11.30 1.50
N ARG A 32 -5.54 -10.61 2.19
CA ARG A 32 -5.79 -10.06 3.52
C ARG A 32 -6.86 -8.99 3.53
N LEU A 33 -6.85 -8.07 2.57
CA LEU A 33 -7.90 -7.07 2.42
C LEU A 33 -9.30 -7.70 2.27
N VAL A 34 -9.38 -8.77 1.49
CA VAL A 34 -10.65 -9.50 1.28
C VAL A 34 -11.04 -10.30 2.52
N GLU A 35 -10.14 -11.11 3.08
CA GLU A 35 -10.40 -11.99 4.23
C GLU A 35 -10.70 -11.19 5.50
N TYR A 36 -9.97 -10.10 5.73
CA TYR A 36 -10.24 -9.22 6.87
C TYR A 36 -11.54 -8.43 6.68
N GLY A 37 -12.02 -8.33 5.44
CA GLY A 37 -13.30 -7.69 5.09
C GLY A 37 -13.18 -6.17 5.05
N PHE A 38 -12.18 -5.63 4.35
CA PHE A 38 -12.07 -4.19 4.10
C PHE A 38 -13.41 -3.63 3.60
N THR A 39 -13.90 -2.58 4.23
CA THR A 39 -15.25 -2.06 3.97
C THR A 39 -15.34 -1.14 2.76
N GLY A 40 -14.19 -0.68 2.27
CA GLY A 40 -14.11 0.20 1.10
C GLY A 40 -13.96 -0.55 -0.22
N LYS A 41 -13.71 0.20 -1.30
CA LYS A 41 -13.46 -0.36 -2.62
C LYS A 41 -11.99 -0.72 -2.80
N ILE A 42 -11.73 -1.87 -3.42
CA ILE A 42 -10.38 -2.35 -3.76
C ILE A 42 -10.21 -2.29 -5.28
N PHE A 43 -9.14 -1.67 -5.74
CA PHE A 43 -8.77 -1.59 -7.16
C PHE A 43 -7.43 -2.30 -7.38
N PRO A 44 -7.43 -3.56 -7.83
CA PRO A 44 -6.20 -4.25 -8.22
C PRO A 44 -5.58 -3.58 -9.44
N ILE A 45 -4.28 -3.27 -9.37
CA ILE A 45 -3.53 -2.70 -10.49
C ILE A 45 -2.46 -3.67 -10.95
N ASN A 46 -2.61 -4.15 -12.17
CA ASN A 46 -1.68 -5.06 -12.82
C ASN A 46 -1.72 -4.86 -14.35
N PRO A 47 -0.58 -4.60 -15.02
CA PRO A 47 -0.58 -4.34 -16.46
C PRO A 47 -0.79 -5.58 -17.34
N LYS A 48 -0.83 -6.79 -16.75
CA LYS A 48 -0.92 -8.06 -17.49
C LYS A 48 -2.26 -8.77 -17.29
N ASP A 49 -2.78 -8.72 -16.05
CA ASP A 49 -3.99 -9.44 -15.69
C ASP A 49 -5.19 -8.48 -15.70
N SER A 50 -6.30 -8.93 -16.30
CA SER A 50 -7.56 -8.16 -16.31
C SER A 50 -8.46 -8.46 -15.12
N GLU A 51 -8.13 -9.52 -14.35
CA GLU A 51 -8.86 -9.94 -13.17
C GLU A 51 -7.88 -10.48 -12.11
N ILE A 52 -8.05 -10.09 -10.85
CA ILE A 52 -7.26 -10.56 -9.71
C ILE A 52 -8.22 -10.90 -8.56
N GLN A 53 -8.17 -12.15 -8.12
CA GLN A 53 -9.01 -12.69 -7.03
C GLN A 53 -10.51 -12.38 -7.23
N GLY A 54 -11.01 -12.55 -8.47
CA GLY A 54 -12.40 -12.29 -8.83
C GLY A 54 -12.77 -10.82 -8.99
N MET A 55 -11.82 -9.90 -8.83
CA MET A 55 -12.03 -8.47 -9.01
C MET A 55 -11.43 -7.98 -10.33
N LYS A 56 -12.12 -7.06 -11.00
CA LYS A 56 -11.59 -6.39 -12.19
C LYS A 56 -10.28 -5.69 -11.85
N ALA A 57 -9.22 -6.01 -12.59
CA ALA A 57 -7.93 -5.32 -12.50
C ALA A 57 -7.78 -4.27 -13.59
N TYR A 58 -6.97 -3.26 -13.31
CA TYR A 58 -6.69 -2.15 -14.22
C TYR A 58 -5.20 -2.08 -14.53
N PRO A 59 -4.78 -1.73 -15.73
CA PRO A 59 -3.36 -1.64 -16.09
C PRO A 59 -2.62 -0.54 -15.33
N SER A 60 -3.34 0.51 -14.93
CA SER A 60 -2.81 1.69 -14.23
C SER A 60 -3.90 2.28 -13.33
N VAL A 61 -3.49 2.97 -12.26
CA VAL A 61 -4.43 3.74 -11.41
C VAL A 61 -5.14 4.83 -12.21
N LEU A 62 -4.56 5.31 -13.31
CA LEU A 62 -5.15 6.33 -14.18
C LEU A 62 -6.37 5.81 -14.94
N GLU A 63 -6.50 4.50 -15.15
CA GLU A 63 -7.61 3.88 -15.85
C GLU A 63 -8.76 3.48 -14.93
N VAL A 64 -8.58 3.58 -13.63
CA VAL A 64 -9.67 3.40 -12.67
C VAL A 64 -10.65 4.58 -12.81
N PRO A 65 -11.94 4.34 -13.06
CA PRO A 65 -12.89 5.44 -13.30
C PRO A 65 -13.27 6.21 -12.02
N GLU A 66 -13.04 5.61 -10.87
CA GLU A 66 -13.45 6.15 -9.57
C GLU A 66 -12.27 6.86 -8.86
N GLU A 67 -12.59 7.66 -7.83
CA GLU A 67 -11.60 8.26 -6.95
C GLU A 67 -10.95 7.19 -6.06
N ILE A 68 -9.68 7.40 -5.74
CA ILE A 68 -8.90 6.50 -4.90
C ILE A 68 -8.26 7.32 -3.77
N ASP A 69 -8.56 6.94 -2.53
CA ASP A 69 -8.01 7.62 -1.34
C ASP A 69 -6.55 7.25 -1.10
N MET A 70 -6.21 5.96 -1.23
CA MET A 70 -4.90 5.41 -0.89
C MET A 70 -4.38 4.45 -1.97
N ALA A 71 -3.06 4.40 -2.16
CA ALA A 71 -2.41 3.35 -2.93
C ALA A 71 -1.40 2.58 -2.09
N VAL A 72 -1.47 1.24 -2.17
CA VAL A 72 -0.44 0.32 -1.65
C VAL A 72 0.45 -0.08 -2.81
N ILE A 73 1.76 0.15 -2.71
CA ILE A 73 2.73 -0.06 -3.79
C ILE A 73 3.63 -1.23 -3.46
N VAL A 74 3.54 -2.31 -4.25
CA VAL A 74 4.26 -3.59 -4.08
C VAL A 74 4.91 -4.03 -5.39
N ILE A 75 5.67 -3.15 -6.00
CA ILE A 75 6.37 -3.38 -7.27
C ILE A 75 7.89 -3.23 -7.08
N ASN A 76 8.66 -3.60 -8.09
CA ASN A 76 10.12 -3.37 -8.04
C ASN A 76 10.44 -1.88 -7.84
N ALA A 77 11.42 -1.58 -6.97
CA ALA A 77 11.79 -0.22 -6.57
C ALA A 77 12.01 0.75 -7.75
N LYS A 78 12.59 0.26 -8.85
CA LYS A 78 12.84 1.07 -10.06
C LYS A 78 11.60 1.66 -10.71
N TYR A 79 10.40 1.11 -10.42
CA TYR A 79 9.13 1.57 -10.97
C TYR A 79 8.32 2.42 -9.99
N VAL A 80 8.74 2.47 -8.71
CA VAL A 80 7.96 3.15 -7.65
C VAL A 80 7.79 4.63 -7.94
N LEU A 81 8.84 5.33 -8.36
CA LEU A 81 8.75 6.77 -8.67
C LEU A 81 7.70 7.05 -9.76
N SER A 82 7.68 6.24 -10.81
CA SER A 82 6.66 6.35 -11.88
C SER A 82 5.25 6.07 -11.36
N ALA A 83 5.09 5.09 -10.47
CA ALA A 83 3.80 4.80 -9.83
C ALA A 83 3.34 5.98 -8.94
N VAL A 84 4.25 6.62 -8.22
CA VAL A 84 3.96 7.82 -7.41
C VAL A 84 3.50 8.98 -8.30
N ASP A 85 4.12 9.19 -9.47
CA ASP A 85 3.68 10.19 -10.44
C ASP A 85 2.25 9.90 -10.94
N GLN A 86 1.93 8.63 -11.20
CA GLN A 86 0.59 8.24 -11.60
C GLN A 86 -0.42 8.46 -10.44
N CYS A 87 -0.06 8.12 -9.21
CA CYS A 87 -0.88 8.38 -8.03
C CYS A 87 -1.17 9.88 -7.86
N HIS A 88 -0.15 10.73 -8.01
CA HIS A 88 -0.33 12.18 -7.97
C HIS A 88 -1.30 12.69 -9.05
N ARG A 89 -1.11 12.26 -10.30
CA ARG A 89 -2.00 12.62 -11.42
C ARG A 89 -3.44 12.13 -11.23
N LYS A 90 -3.62 10.99 -10.55
CA LYS A 90 -4.93 10.44 -10.18
C LYS A 90 -5.58 11.20 -9.02
N GLY A 91 -4.83 12.01 -8.27
CA GLY A 91 -5.31 12.74 -7.11
C GLY A 91 -5.19 11.96 -5.79
N ILE A 92 -4.53 10.81 -5.80
CA ILE A 92 -4.29 10.00 -4.59
C ILE A 92 -3.37 10.78 -3.64
N LYS A 93 -3.74 10.86 -2.37
CA LYS A 93 -3.01 11.62 -1.34
C LYS A 93 -2.29 10.76 -0.31
N GLY A 94 -2.70 9.51 -0.13
CA GLY A 94 -2.07 8.55 0.77
C GLY A 94 -1.38 7.44 -0.01
N ILE A 95 -0.11 7.14 0.29
CA ILE A 95 0.60 5.99 -0.28
C ILE A 95 1.29 5.16 0.80
N VAL A 96 1.27 3.85 0.63
CA VAL A 96 2.01 2.89 1.45
C VAL A 96 2.97 2.15 0.54
N VAL A 97 4.28 2.38 0.68
CA VAL A 97 5.31 1.79 -0.18
C VAL A 97 5.94 0.60 0.55
N ILE A 98 5.46 -0.59 0.23
CA ILE A 98 5.97 -1.84 0.79
C ILE A 98 7.27 -2.27 0.09
N SER A 99 7.41 -1.90 -1.17
CA SER A 99 8.59 -2.21 -1.99
C SER A 99 9.90 -1.94 -1.26
N ALA A 100 10.78 -2.94 -1.24
CA ALA A 100 12.17 -2.85 -0.79
C ALA A 100 13.11 -2.48 -1.95
N GLY A 101 14.39 -2.23 -1.67
CA GLY A 101 15.40 -1.87 -2.66
C GLY A 101 15.68 -0.37 -2.74
N PHE A 102 15.47 0.32 -1.62
CA PHE A 102 15.79 1.73 -1.44
C PHE A 102 17.14 1.88 -0.72
N LYS A 103 17.17 2.38 0.49
CA LYS A 103 18.41 2.64 1.22
C LYS A 103 19.23 1.37 1.55
N GLU A 104 18.60 0.21 1.60
CA GLU A 104 19.22 -1.05 2.03
C GLU A 104 20.38 -1.50 1.12
N PRO A 105 20.31 -1.39 -0.23
CA PRO A 105 21.41 -1.80 -1.11
C PRO A 105 22.55 -0.78 -1.21
N GLY A 106 22.54 0.30 -0.44
CA GLY A 106 23.60 1.31 -0.41
C GLY A 106 23.30 2.60 -1.20
N ALA A 107 24.34 3.25 -1.74
CA ALA A 107 24.26 4.63 -2.25
C ALA A 107 23.20 4.84 -3.36
N ALA A 108 23.10 3.92 -4.31
CA ALA A 108 22.11 4.03 -5.40
C ALA A 108 20.66 3.93 -4.88
N GLY A 109 20.43 3.09 -3.89
CA GLY A 109 19.13 2.98 -3.26
C GLY A 109 18.79 4.18 -2.37
N ALA A 110 19.80 4.75 -1.69
CA ALA A 110 19.63 5.97 -0.90
C ALA A 110 19.24 7.17 -1.80
N GLU A 111 19.82 7.27 -2.99
CA GLU A 111 19.43 8.29 -3.99
C GLU A 111 17.97 8.10 -4.44
N LEU A 112 17.55 6.86 -4.70
CA LEU A 112 16.18 6.55 -5.07
C LEU A 112 15.19 6.93 -3.95
N GLU A 113 15.55 6.68 -2.68
CA GLU A 113 14.77 7.09 -1.52
C GLU A 113 14.66 8.61 -1.41
N ALA A 114 15.77 9.33 -1.63
CA ALA A 114 15.76 10.79 -1.62
C ALA A 114 14.83 11.36 -2.70
N GLN A 115 14.84 10.78 -3.90
CA GLN A 115 13.92 11.15 -4.98
C GLN A 115 12.45 10.86 -4.59
N LEU A 116 12.17 9.73 -3.95
CA LEU A 116 10.83 9.42 -3.45
C LEU A 116 10.36 10.46 -2.42
N VAL A 117 11.21 10.78 -1.43
CA VAL A 117 10.90 11.79 -0.40
C VAL A 117 10.61 13.16 -1.03
N ASN A 118 11.42 13.57 -2.01
CA ASN A 118 11.23 14.85 -2.70
C ASN A 118 9.89 14.88 -3.45
N LYS A 119 9.55 13.82 -4.22
CA LYS A 119 8.26 13.74 -4.91
C LYS A 119 7.07 13.75 -3.96
N VAL A 120 7.14 12.99 -2.86
CA VAL A 120 6.07 12.94 -1.85
C VAL A 120 5.82 14.34 -1.26
N ARG A 121 6.89 15.08 -0.95
CA ARG A 121 6.80 16.44 -0.44
C ARG A 121 6.25 17.43 -1.48
N GLU A 122 6.78 17.39 -2.70
CA GLU A 122 6.35 18.25 -3.81
C GLU A 122 4.86 18.06 -4.12
N TYR A 123 4.38 16.80 -4.12
CA TYR A 123 3.00 16.45 -4.43
C TYR A 123 2.05 16.60 -3.23
N GLY A 124 2.56 16.96 -2.05
CA GLY A 124 1.76 17.08 -0.83
C GLY A 124 1.08 15.76 -0.44
N MET A 125 1.74 14.63 -0.67
CA MET A 125 1.25 13.30 -0.33
C MET A 125 1.71 12.88 1.06
N THR A 126 0.98 11.96 1.68
CA THR A 126 1.40 11.27 2.89
C THR A 126 1.92 9.89 2.52
N CYS A 127 3.09 9.51 3.03
CA CYS A 127 3.75 8.24 2.71
C CYS A 127 4.11 7.46 3.97
N VAL A 128 3.82 6.16 3.97
CA VAL A 128 4.37 5.17 4.89
C VAL A 128 5.31 4.27 4.11
N GLY A 129 6.52 4.03 4.62
CA GLY A 129 7.59 3.33 3.91
C GLY A 129 8.59 4.31 3.30
N PRO A 130 9.47 3.89 2.36
CA PRO A 130 9.51 2.56 1.72
C PRO A 130 9.96 1.42 2.65
N ASN A 131 9.96 0.18 2.12
CA ASN A 131 10.36 -1.02 2.83
C ASN A 131 9.64 -1.20 4.19
N CYS A 132 8.33 -1.10 4.19
CA CYS A 132 7.50 -1.22 5.39
C CYS A 132 6.67 -2.50 5.37
N LEU A 133 6.21 -2.93 6.54
CA LEU A 133 5.28 -4.06 6.69
C LEU A 133 3.89 -3.74 6.11
N GLY A 134 3.49 -2.48 6.15
CA GLY A 134 2.16 -2.02 5.78
C GLY A 134 1.46 -1.27 6.89
N VAL A 135 0.14 -1.17 6.78
CA VAL A 135 -0.72 -0.47 7.74
C VAL A 135 -1.96 -1.30 8.06
N VAL A 136 -2.42 -1.19 9.31
CA VAL A 136 -3.60 -1.89 9.82
C VAL A 136 -4.47 -0.90 10.57
N ASN A 137 -5.78 -0.95 10.33
CA ASN A 137 -6.79 -0.27 11.15
C ASN A 137 -7.92 -1.24 11.46
N THR A 138 -8.04 -1.62 12.71
CA THR A 138 -9.01 -2.61 13.19
C THR A 138 -10.39 -2.01 13.51
N ASP A 139 -10.61 -0.71 13.29
CA ASP A 139 -11.94 -0.09 13.45
C ASP A 139 -12.93 -0.80 12.48
N PRO A 140 -14.09 -1.27 13.01
CA PRO A 140 -15.11 -1.93 12.18
C PRO A 140 -15.62 -1.10 11.00
N LYS A 141 -15.44 0.21 11.02
CA LYS A 141 -15.81 1.11 9.91
C LYS A 141 -14.91 0.95 8.70
N PHE A 142 -13.66 0.51 8.91
CA PHE A 142 -12.65 0.42 7.85
C PHE A 142 -12.18 -1.00 7.62
N ARG A 143 -11.88 -1.75 8.69
CA ARG A 143 -11.32 -3.11 8.63
C ARG A 143 -10.15 -3.19 7.64
N LEU A 144 -9.24 -2.24 7.75
CA LEU A 144 -8.09 -2.15 6.87
C LEU A 144 -6.98 -3.09 7.34
N ASP A 145 -6.60 -4.03 6.49
CA ASP A 145 -5.42 -4.86 6.67
C ASP A 145 -4.58 -4.86 5.39
N ALA A 146 -3.88 -3.75 5.18
CA ALA A 146 -2.96 -3.54 4.06
C ALA A 146 -1.51 -3.82 4.49
N CYS A 147 -1.27 -5.00 5.04
CA CYS A 147 0.05 -5.49 5.42
C CYS A 147 0.27 -6.93 4.94
N PHE A 148 1.49 -7.48 5.12
CA PHE A 148 1.82 -8.86 4.78
C PHE A 148 2.30 -9.67 6.00
N ALA A 149 1.78 -9.36 7.21
CA ALA A 149 1.99 -10.18 8.39
C ALA A 149 1.30 -11.56 8.24
N GLU A 150 1.70 -12.55 9.05
CA GLU A 150 1.13 -13.91 8.93
C GLU A 150 -0.28 -13.99 9.49
N SER A 151 -0.53 -13.37 10.65
CA SER A 151 -1.83 -13.43 11.33
C SER A 151 -2.73 -12.24 10.97
N LEU A 152 -4.05 -12.47 10.94
CA LEU A 152 -5.02 -11.39 10.82
C LEU A 152 -5.07 -10.57 12.12
N PRO A 153 -5.20 -9.25 12.04
CA PRO A 153 -5.19 -8.41 13.23
C PRO A 153 -6.47 -8.60 14.05
N VAL A 154 -6.30 -8.59 15.35
CA VAL A 154 -7.42 -8.60 16.32
C VAL A 154 -7.72 -7.17 16.73
N ARG A 155 -9.02 -6.85 16.90
CA ARG A 155 -9.43 -5.54 17.39
C ARG A 155 -8.88 -5.28 18.78
N GLY A 156 -8.28 -4.09 18.97
CA GLY A 156 -7.74 -3.64 20.25
C GLY A 156 -7.77 -2.13 20.37
N ASP A 157 -7.40 -1.64 21.55
CA ASP A 157 -7.44 -0.22 21.91
C ASP A 157 -6.02 0.38 22.01
N ILE A 158 -4.99 -0.38 21.61
CA ILE A 158 -3.58 0.06 21.65
C ILE A 158 -3.14 0.43 20.23
N GLY A 159 -2.76 1.70 20.04
CA GLY A 159 -2.08 2.15 18.82
C GLY A 159 -0.61 1.77 18.85
N PHE A 160 -0.10 1.21 17.74
CA PHE A 160 1.28 0.78 17.61
C PHE A 160 1.94 1.37 16.37
N VAL A 161 3.13 1.94 16.53
CA VAL A 161 3.97 2.45 15.43
C VAL A 161 5.40 1.96 15.65
N SER A 162 6.00 1.37 14.63
CA SER A 162 7.37 0.87 14.67
C SER A 162 8.11 1.15 13.37
N GLN A 163 9.40 1.46 13.49
CA GLN A 163 10.35 1.48 12.37
C GLN A 163 10.80 0.07 11.95
N SER A 164 10.63 -0.92 12.83
CA SER A 164 10.98 -2.31 12.56
C SER A 164 9.76 -3.11 12.09
N GLY A 165 9.75 -3.49 10.81
CA GLY A 165 8.72 -4.38 10.26
C GLY A 165 8.72 -5.76 10.91
N ALA A 166 9.89 -6.31 11.25
CA ALA A 166 10.02 -7.59 11.95
C ALA A 166 9.38 -7.56 13.35
N LEU A 167 9.59 -6.47 14.10
CA LEU A 167 8.92 -6.27 15.40
C LEU A 167 7.41 -6.14 15.22
N GLY A 168 6.96 -5.39 14.21
CA GLY A 168 5.54 -5.27 13.89
C GLY A 168 4.89 -6.62 13.57
N GLY A 169 5.55 -7.43 12.74
CA GLY A 169 5.10 -8.80 12.45
C GLY A 169 5.03 -9.68 13.70
N GLY A 170 6.04 -9.63 14.58
CA GLY A 170 6.05 -10.41 15.82
C GLY A 170 5.00 -9.98 16.86
N ILE A 171 4.52 -8.74 16.80
CA ILE A 171 3.43 -8.27 17.69
C ILE A 171 2.06 -8.64 17.13
N LEU A 172 1.91 -8.71 15.79
CA LEU A 172 0.66 -9.10 15.15
C LEU A 172 0.42 -10.61 15.14
N ASN A 173 1.46 -11.43 15.36
CA ASN A 173 1.39 -12.89 15.49
C ASN A 173 1.25 -13.29 16.96
#